data_0ed6c316662c25f534c2f4dfcb24eb71
#
_entry.id   0ed6c316662c25f534c2f4dfcb24eb71
#
_cell.length_a   1.000
_cell.length_b   1.000
_cell.length_c   1.000
_cell.angle_alpha   90.00
_cell.angle_beta   90.00
_cell.angle_gamma   90.00
#
_symmetry.space_group_name_H-M   'P 1'
#
loop_
_entity.id
_entity.type
_entity.pdbx_description
1 polymer ?
#
loop_
_entity_poly.entity_id
_entity_poly.type
_entity_poly.pdbx_seq_one_letter_code
_entity_poly.pdbx_strand_id
1 'polypeptide(L)'
;MISTSSFSCAGRKGANQDSFLIEQLNNERFLLAIADGMGGEDGGQIASHLAINSLKNDFISNPLLNLNTAFENVQKTFIEKVALEPQLKKMGTTLTACIINKDTVNLAHVGDTRIYHLRGNGIISRTKDQSELQQLLDEKIITKARAKNYPRKNILLSVMSAYREFKLQALSFEIMNGDRLLFLTDGAYSLISKRDIRDYSITNKQISGLVGKIRSHIESKEIRDDYTVVGCELNIS
;
A
#
# COMPACT_ATOMS: atom_id res chain seq x y z
N MET A 1 6.71 -16.27 13.71
CA MET A 1 5.90 -15.21 14.34
C MET A 1 6.13 -13.90 13.57
N ILE A 2 5.11 -13.04 13.40
CA ILE A 2 5.26 -11.74 12.72
C ILE A 2 5.01 -10.64 13.75
N SER A 3 5.92 -9.69 13.87
CA SER A 3 5.73 -8.46 14.64
C SER A 3 5.28 -7.35 13.69
N THR A 4 4.32 -6.54 14.10
CA THR A 4 3.78 -5.45 13.28
C THR A 4 3.77 -4.12 14.02
N SER A 5 3.83 -3.03 13.27
CA SER A 5 3.66 -1.66 13.77
C SER A 5 3.12 -0.79 12.65
N SER A 6 2.21 0.13 12.95
CA SER A 6 1.61 1.00 11.95
C SER A 6 1.22 2.35 12.51
N PHE A 7 1.02 3.30 11.61
CA PHE A 7 0.29 4.54 11.84
C PHE A 7 -0.42 4.96 10.55
N SER A 8 -1.54 5.65 10.72
CA SER A 8 -2.30 6.28 9.63
C SER A 8 -2.84 7.61 10.16
N CYS A 9 -2.54 8.70 9.47
CA CYS A 9 -2.86 10.05 9.92
C CYS A 9 -3.39 10.88 8.76
N ALA A 10 -4.37 11.72 9.05
CA ALA A 10 -4.87 12.68 8.09
C ALA A 10 -3.83 13.77 7.79
N GLY A 11 -3.79 14.19 6.53
CA GLY A 11 -3.09 15.38 6.08
C GLY A 11 -3.92 16.67 6.31
N ARG A 12 -3.64 17.69 5.47
CA ARG A 12 -4.36 18.98 5.59
C ARG A 12 -5.81 18.98 5.10
N LYS A 13 -6.24 17.95 4.39
CA LYS A 13 -7.54 17.93 3.69
C LYS A 13 -8.73 17.52 4.56
N GLY A 14 -8.53 17.21 5.84
CA GLY A 14 -9.60 16.86 6.77
C GLY A 14 -9.67 15.36 7.09
N ALA A 15 -10.66 14.63 6.57
CA ALA A 15 -10.80 13.21 6.87
C ALA A 15 -9.70 12.38 6.18
N ASN A 16 -9.14 11.43 6.91
CA ASN A 16 -8.15 10.50 6.38
C ASN A 16 -8.80 9.55 5.37
N GLN A 17 -8.33 9.57 4.13
CA GLN A 17 -8.81 8.72 3.04
C GLN A 17 -7.98 7.44 2.87
N ASP A 18 -6.87 7.31 3.60
CA ASP A 18 -6.10 6.07 3.66
C ASP A 18 -6.78 5.03 4.55
N SER A 19 -6.61 3.77 4.19
CA SER A 19 -7.02 2.63 5.00
C SER A 19 -5.97 1.53 4.96
N PHE A 20 -5.87 0.75 6.02
CA PHE A 20 -4.97 -0.40 6.06
C PHE A 20 -5.55 -1.57 6.83
N LEU A 21 -4.94 -2.74 6.64
CA LEU A 21 -5.30 -3.98 7.31
C LEU A 21 -4.05 -4.73 7.76
N ILE A 22 -4.13 -5.24 8.97
CA ILE A 22 -3.24 -6.27 9.52
C ILE A 22 -4.15 -7.35 10.08
N GLU A 23 -4.25 -8.49 9.40
CA GLU A 23 -5.12 -9.59 9.82
C GLU A 23 -4.31 -10.88 9.90
N GLN A 24 -4.50 -11.62 10.98
CA GLN A 24 -3.87 -12.90 11.21
C GLN A 24 -4.93 -14.00 11.18
N LEU A 25 -4.84 -14.95 10.26
CA LEU A 25 -5.74 -16.09 10.20
C LEU A 25 -5.29 -17.20 11.18
N ASN A 26 -3.98 -17.44 11.24
CA ASN A 26 -3.33 -18.38 12.15
C ASN A 26 -1.84 -18.02 12.31
N ASN A 27 -1.09 -18.83 13.06
CA ASN A 27 0.33 -18.53 13.34
C ASN A 27 1.25 -18.42 12.11
N GLU A 28 0.80 -18.91 10.97
CA GLU A 28 1.61 -18.96 9.74
C GLU A 28 1.06 -18.10 8.60
N ARG A 29 -0.20 -17.62 8.73
CA ARG A 29 -0.87 -16.92 7.62
C ARG A 29 -1.38 -15.56 8.04
N PHE A 30 -0.87 -14.52 7.37
CA PHE A 30 -1.17 -13.11 7.61
C PHE A 30 -1.56 -12.43 6.31
N LEU A 31 -2.50 -11.49 6.42
CA LEU A 31 -2.82 -10.53 5.37
C LEU A 31 -2.46 -9.13 5.84
N LEU A 32 -1.63 -8.44 5.06
CA LEU A 32 -1.38 -7.02 5.22
C LEU A 32 -1.84 -6.31 3.96
N ALA A 33 -2.53 -5.20 4.12
CA ALA A 33 -2.97 -4.38 3.00
C ALA A 33 -2.97 -2.90 3.32
N ILE A 34 -2.84 -2.08 2.29
CA ILE A 34 -2.93 -0.62 2.34
C ILE A 34 -3.70 -0.13 1.11
N ALA A 35 -4.50 0.91 1.30
CA ALA A 35 -5.32 1.54 0.28
C ALA A 35 -5.32 3.05 0.48
N ASP A 36 -5.08 3.80 -0.59
CA ASP A 36 -5.11 5.26 -0.63
C ASP A 36 -6.33 5.67 -1.46
N GLY A 37 -7.26 6.33 -0.83
CA GLY A 37 -8.57 6.62 -1.40
C GLY A 37 -8.61 7.92 -2.18
N MET A 38 -9.39 7.94 -3.27
CA MET A 38 -9.59 9.11 -4.12
C MET A 38 -11.05 9.23 -4.56
N GLY A 39 -11.52 10.45 -4.89
CA GLY A 39 -12.86 10.61 -5.45
C GLY A 39 -13.73 11.70 -4.83
N GLY A 40 -13.13 12.75 -4.28
CA GLY A 40 -13.82 13.88 -3.63
C GLY A 40 -13.99 13.70 -2.12
N GLU A 41 -14.75 14.61 -1.48
CA GLU A 41 -14.76 14.74 -0.01
C GLU A 41 -15.02 13.43 0.75
N ASP A 42 -15.97 12.61 0.33
CA ASP A 42 -16.31 11.34 1.01
C ASP A 42 -15.94 10.10 0.18
N GLY A 43 -15.80 10.25 -1.13
CA GLY A 43 -15.63 9.13 -2.05
C GLY A 43 -14.33 8.34 -1.83
N GLY A 44 -13.24 9.01 -1.50
CA GLY A 44 -11.95 8.38 -1.23
C GLY A 44 -11.98 7.51 0.02
N GLN A 45 -12.48 8.04 1.14
CA GLN A 45 -12.58 7.29 2.39
C GLN A 45 -13.48 6.07 2.24
N ILE A 46 -14.64 6.23 1.58
CA ILE A 46 -15.55 5.10 1.31
C ILE A 46 -14.84 4.05 0.46
N ALA A 47 -14.12 4.46 -0.58
CA ALA A 47 -13.43 3.55 -1.48
C ALA A 47 -12.35 2.73 -0.78
N SER A 48 -11.45 3.38 -0.03
CA SER A 48 -10.37 2.67 0.67
C SER A 48 -10.91 1.71 1.74
N HIS A 49 -11.90 2.15 2.54
CA HIS A 49 -12.55 1.29 3.53
C HIS A 49 -13.28 0.10 2.88
N LEU A 50 -14.01 0.33 1.78
CA LEU A 50 -14.73 -0.72 1.07
C LEU A 50 -13.75 -1.78 0.54
N ALA A 51 -12.64 -1.37 -0.07
CA ALA A 51 -11.61 -2.28 -0.57
C ALA A 51 -10.98 -3.12 0.55
N ILE A 52 -10.59 -2.48 1.64
CA ILE A 52 -9.98 -3.15 2.80
C ILE A 52 -10.95 -4.13 3.45
N ASN A 53 -12.22 -3.76 3.65
CA ASN A 53 -13.22 -4.63 4.27
C ASN A 53 -13.59 -5.82 3.38
N SER A 54 -13.73 -5.61 2.07
CA SER A 54 -13.96 -6.70 1.11
C SER A 54 -12.82 -7.71 1.14
N LEU A 55 -11.58 -7.24 1.09
CA LEU A 55 -10.39 -8.09 1.15
C LEU A 55 -10.28 -8.85 2.48
N LYS A 56 -10.59 -8.21 3.61
CA LYS A 56 -10.63 -8.84 4.93
C LYS A 56 -11.66 -9.97 4.98
N ASN A 57 -12.87 -9.71 4.53
CA ASN A 57 -13.95 -10.69 4.56
C ASN A 57 -13.62 -11.91 3.70
N ASP A 58 -13.07 -11.69 2.49
CA ASP A 58 -12.60 -12.76 1.62
C ASP A 58 -11.50 -13.59 2.29
N PHE A 59 -10.53 -12.94 2.95
CA PHE A 59 -9.43 -13.63 3.63
C PHE A 59 -9.89 -14.51 4.79
N ILE A 60 -10.84 -14.02 5.59
CA ILE A 60 -11.38 -14.76 6.74
C ILE A 60 -12.26 -15.93 6.27
N SER A 61 -13.09 -15.73 5.24
CA SER A 61 -14.02 -16.74 4.74
C SER A 61 -13.36 -17.80 3.86
N ASN A 62 -12.24 -17.50 3.24
CA ASN A 62 -11.53 -18.42 2.34
C ASN A 62 -10.05 -18.61 2.74
N PRO A 63 -9.73 -19.70 3.49
CA PRO A 63 -8.35 -20.01 3.86
C PRO A 63 -7.38 -20.18 2.70
N LEU A 64 -7.86 -20.46 1.49
CA LEU A 64 -7.05 -20.63 0.28
C LEU A 64 -7.13 -19.42 -0.67
N LEU A 65 -7.54 -18.27 -0.15
CA LEU A 65 -7.70 -17.05 -0.93
C LEU A 65 -6.50 -16.76 -1.84
N ASN A 66 -6.79 -16.58 -3.12
CA ASN A 66 -5.86 -16.06 -4.12
C ASN A 66 -6.09 -14.54 -4.27
N LEU A 67 -5.03 -13.75 -4.21
CA LEU A 67 -5.13 -12.28 -4.29
C LEU A 67 -5.70 -11.80 -5.64
N ASN A 68 -5.47 -12.50 -6.75
CA ASN A 68 -6.06 -12.11 -8.04
C ASN A 68 -7.59 -12.14 -7.95
N THR A 69 -8.15 -13.25 -7.46
CA THR A 69 -9.60 -13.39 -7.23
C THR A 69 -10.13 -12.40 -6.21
N ALA A 70 -9.36 -12.14 -5.13
CA ALA A 70 -9.75 -11.14 -4.12
C ALA A 70 -9.87 -9.73 -4.71
N PHE A 71 -8.94 -9.32 -5.58
CA PHE A 71 -9.01 -8.00 -6.24
C PHE A 71 -10.18 -7.91 -7.22
N GLU A 72 -10.52 -8.98 -7.92
CA GLU A 72 -11.73 -9.06 -8.74
C GLU A 72 -13.00 -8.92 -7.89
N ASN A 73 -13.04 -9.57 -6.72
CA ASN A 73 -14.17 -9.46 -5.79
C ASN A 73 -14.29 -8.04 -5.21
N VAL A 74 -13.16 -7.40 -4.86
CA VAL A 74 -13.14 -5.98 -4.47
C VAL A 74 -13.78 -5.13 -5.57
N GLN A 75 -13.42 -5.32 -6.86
CA GLN A 75 -14.03 -4.57 -7.95
C GLN A 75 -15.55 -4.82 -8.06
N LYS A 76 -16.01 -6.06 -7.90
CA LYS A 76 -17.46 -6.36 -7.86
C LYS A 76 -18.17 -5.59 -6.76
N THR A 77 -17.57 -5.52 -5.56
CA THR A 77 -18.11 -4.76 -4.44
C THR A 77 -18.22 -3.26 -4.77
N PHE A 78 -17.28 -2.69 -5.54
CA PHE A 78 -17.37 -1.32 -6.04
C PHE A 78 -18.53 -1.13 -7.02
N ILE A 79 -18.73 -2.07 -7.96
CA ILE A 79 -19.82 -2.05 -8.92
C ILE A 79 -21.18 -2.07 -8.19
N GLU A 80 -21.33 -2.99 -7.24
CA GLU A 80 -22.56 -3.11 -6.42
C GLU A 80 -22.81 -1.84 -5.61
N LYS A 81 -21.79 -1.29 -4.97
CA LYS A 81 -21.90 -0.05 -4.18
C LYS A 81 -22.35 1.12 -5.04
N VAL A 82 -21.77 1.31 -6.21
CA VAL A 82 -22.13 2.41 -7.12
C VAL A 82 -23.52 2.21 -7.75
N ALA A 83 -23.96 0.97 -7.97
CA ALA A 83 -25.31 0.68 -8.42
C ALA A 83 -26.36 1.10 -7.39
N LEU A 84 -26.07 0.94 -6.10
CA LEU A 84 -26.93 1.39 -4.99
C LEU A 84 -26.82 2.89 -4.71
N GLU A 85 -25.63 3.46 -4.90
CA GLU A 85 -25.30 4.86 -4.58
C GLU A 85 -24.59 5.54 -5.77
N PRO A 86 -25.33 5.95 -6.82
CA PRO A 86 -24.73 6.48 -8.07
C PRO A 86 -23.89 7.76 -7.90
N GLN A 87 -24.07 8.51 -6.81
CA GLN A 87 -23.25 9.67 -6.47
C GLN A 87 -21.78 9.27 -6.23
N LEU A 88 -21.51 8.03 -5.85
CA LEU A 88 -20.17 7.49 -5.61
C LEU A 88 -19.44 7.00 -6.88
N LYS A 89 -19.99 7.27 -8.07
CA LYS A 89 -19.43 6.80 -9.36
C LYS A 89 -17.98 7.21 -9.65
N LYS A 90 -17.49 8.23 -8.95
CA LYS A 90 -16.11 8.73 -9.06
C LYS A 90 -15.17 8.18 -7.98
N MET A 91 -15.69 7.41 -7.02
CA MET A 91 -14.88 6.82 -5.98
C MET A 91 -13.86 5.83 -6.57
N GLY A 92 -12.69 5.81 -6.01
CA GLY A 92 -11.63 4.87 -6.36
C GLY A 92 -10.58 4.80 -5.26
N THR A 93 -9.72 3.82 -5.34
CA THR A 93 -8.60 3.68 -4.39
C THR A 93 -7.45 2.92 -5.03
N THR A 94 -6.24 3.15 -4.56
CA THR A 94 -5.16 2.18 -4.72
C THR A 94 -5.46 0.95 -3.88
N LEU A 95 -4.86 -0.17 -4.17
CA LEU A 95 -4.90 -1.34 -3.29
C LEU A 95 -3.61 -2.13 -3.45
N THR A 96 -2.93 -2.35 -2.33
CA THR A 96 -1.72 -3.17 -2.28
C THR A 96 -1.83 -4.13 -1.12
N ALA A 97 -1.70 -5.42 -1.38
CA ALA A 97 -1.87 -6.46 -0.38
C ALA A 97 -0.78 -7.53 -0.48
N CYS A 98 -0.43 -8.09 0.66
CA CYS A 98 0.42 -9.27 0.76
C CYS A 98 -0.26 -10.34 1.62
N ILE A 99 -0.30 -11.57 1.12
CA ILE A 99 -0.52 -12.75 1.97
C ILE A 99 0.85 -13.35 2.26
N ILE A 100 1.20 -13.36 3.54
CA ILE A 100 2.39 -14.03 4.04
C ILE A 100 1.97 -15.42 4.51
N ASN A 101 2.61 -16.45 3.97
CA ASN A 101 2.36 -17.84 4.33
C ASN A 101 3.71 -18.51 4.59
N LYS A 102 4.03 -18.74 5.86
CA LYS A 102 5.35 -19.22 6.31
C LYS A 102 6.49 -18.32 5.83
N ASP A 103 7.23 -18.79 4.86
CA ASP A 103 8.42 -18.17 4.25
C ASP A 103 8.16 -17.53 2.89
N THR A 104 6.90 -17.51 2.46
CA THR A 104 6.51 -17.01 1.14
C THR A 104 5.55 -15.84 1.26
N VAL A 105 5.77 -14.80 0.47
CA VAL A 105 4.87 -13.66 0.30
C VAL A 105 4.27 -13.70 -1.10
N ASN A 106 2.94 -13.72 -1.16
CA ASN A 106 2.19 -13.42 -2.38
C ASN A 106 1.72 -11.98 -2.32
N LEU A 107 2.07 -11.19 -3.32
CA LEU A 107 1.78 -9.76 -3.42
C LEU A 107 0.86 -9.49 -4.60
N ALA A 108 -0.13 -8.62 -4.40
CA ALA A 108 -0.94 -8.01 -5.44
C ALA A 108 -0.99 -6.50 -5.24
N HIS A 109 -0.92 -5.74 -6.34
CA HIS A 109 -0.80 -4.29 -6.30
C HIS A 109 -1.53 -3.63 -7.47
N VAL A 110 -2.30 -2.58 -7.15
CA VAL A 110 -2.94 -1.64 -8.07
C VAL A 110 -2.75 -0.23 -7.53
N GLY A 111 -2.19 0.67 -8.33
CA GLY A 111 -1.98 2.07 -7.99
C GLY A 111 -0.51 2.45 -7.81
N ASP A 112 -0.20 3.28 -6.82
CA ASP A 112 1.14 3.79 -6.55
C ASP A 112 1.56 3.69 -5.07
N THR A 113 0.78 3.03 -4.21
CA THR A 113 1.26 2.64 -2.88
C THR A 113 2.46 1.72 -3.01
N ARG A 114 3.42 1.83 -2.08
CA ARG A 114 4.70 1.14 -2.24
C ARG A 114 4.94 0.11 -1.15
N ILE A 115 5.53 -1.01 -1.54
CA ILE A 115 6.13 -1.98 -0.60
C ILE A 115 7.63 -1.97 -0.75
N TYR A 116 8.32 -1.69 0.36
CA TYR A 116 9.74 -1.87 0.50
C TYR A 116 10.03 -3.13 1.31
N HIS A 117 10.90 -3.98 0.76
CA HIS A 117 11.45 -5.14 1.42
C HIS A 117 12.87 -4.83 1.89
N LEU A 118 13.09 -4.93 3.18
CA LEU A 118 14.36 -4.68 3.86
C LEU A 118 14.96 -6.01 4.31
N ARG A 119 16.19 -6.27 3.92
CA ARG A 119 16.96 -7.45 4.29
C ARG A 119 18.39 -7.04 4.58
N GLY A 120 18.86 -7.24 5.83
CA GLY A 120 20.17 -6.75 6.25
C GLY A 120 20.33 -5.25 5.95
N ASN A 121 21.36 -4.89 5.19
CA ASN A 121 21.63 -3.50 4.78
C ASN A 121 20.96 -3.12 3.44
N GLY A 122 20.11 -3.99 2.88
CA GLY A 122 19.45 -3.79 1.58
C GLY A 122 18.02 -3.27 1.69
N ILE A 123 17.56 -2.58 0.64
CA ILE A 123 16.17 -2.18 0.46
C ILE A 123 15.76 -2.37 -1.01
N ILE A 124 14.69 -3.11 -1.25
CA ILE A 124 14.15 -3.43 -2.58
C ILE A 124 12.71 -2.94 -2.65
N SER A 125 12.32 -2.26 -3.74
CA SER A 125 10.90 -2.04 -4.05
C SER A 125 10.30 -3.33 -4.59
N ARG A 126 9.16 -3.75 -4.03
CA ARG A 126 8.38 -4.90 -4.51
C ARG A 126 7.21 -4.47 -5.40
N THR A 127 6.78 -3.23 -5.28
CA THR A 127 5.78 -2.62 -6.17
C THR A 127 6.42 -1.64 -7.14
N LYS A 128 5.74 -1.41 -8.25
CA LYS A 128 6.06 -0.40 -9.24
C LYS A 128 4.85 0.49 -9.43
N ASP A 129 5.04 1.80 -9.28
CA ASP A 129 3.95 2.76 -9.39
C ASP A 129 3.25 2.65 -10.75
N GLN A 130 1.93 2.60 -10.75
CA GLN A 130 1.11 2.58 -11.96
C GLN A 130 0.60 3.99 -12.26
N SER A 131 1.54 4.94 -12.39
CA SER A 131 1.30 6.34 -12.66
C SER A 131 1.82 6.76 -14.05
N GLU A 132 1.27 7.86 -14.58
CA GLU A 132 1.74 8.48 -15.82
C GLU A 132 3.24 8.79 -15.74
N LEU A 133 3.67 9.34 -14.60
CA LEU A 133 5.09 9.64 -14.38
C LEU A 133 5.98 8.40 -14.51
N GLN A 134 5.57 7.28 -13.88
CA GLN A 134 6.36 6.05 -13.95
C GLN A 134 6.41 5.49 -15.38
N GLN A 135 5.30 5.55 -16.12
CA GLN A 135 5.28 5.13 -17.52
C GLN A 135 6.26 5.96 -18.37
N LEU A 136 6.24 7.29 -18.24
CA LEU A 136 7.16 8.18 -18.99
C LEU A 136 8.64 7.92 -18.64
N LEU A 137 8.92 7.53 -17.39
CA LEU A 137 10.27 7.13 -16.96
C LEU A 137 10.70 5.79 -17.60
N ASP A 138 9.79 4.82 -17.65
CA ASP A 138 10.04 3.49 -18.24
C ASP A 138 10.28 3.59 -19.75
N GLU A 139 9.48 4.39 -20.43
CA GLU A 139 9.61 4.68 -21.87
C GLU A 139 10.79 5.61 -22.17
N LYS A 140 11.51 6.07 -21.15
CA LYS A 140 12.64 7.01 -21.25
C LYS A 140 12.28 8.36 -21.91
N ILE A 141 11.01 8.74 -21.90
CA ILE A 141 10.50 10.03 -22.42
C ILE A 141 10.96 11.17 -21.52
N ILE A 142 11.01 10.94 -20.20
CA ILE A 142 11.56 11.90 -19.25
C ILE A 142 12.70 11.28 -18.43
N THR A 143 13.62 12.13 -17.98
CA THR A 143 14.71 11.72 -17.09
C THR A 143 14.29 11.82 -15.63
N LYS A 144 14.98 11.08 -14.72
CA LYS A 144 14.76 11.19 -13.27
C LYS A 144 14.90 12.63 -12.74
N ALA A 145 15.74 13.45 -13.36
CA ALA A 145 15.91 14.85 -12.99
C ALA A 145 14.65 15.67 -13.30
N ARG A 146 14.06 15.49 -14.48
CA ARG A 146 12.79 16.14 -14.87
C ARG A 146 11.58 15.62 -14.11
N ALA A 147 11.58 14.36 -13.71
CA ALA A 147 10.51 13.73 -12.96
C ALA A 147 10.18 14.45 -11.65
N LYS A 148 11.19 15.06 -10.98
CA LYS A 148 10.99 15.78 -9.71
C LYS A 148 9.98 16.93 -9.83
N ASN A 149 9.94 17.60 -10.96
CA ASN A 149 9.09 18.77 -11.21
C ASN A 149 7.95 18.46 -12.20
N TYR A 150 7.67 17.18 -12.45
CA TYR A 150 6.60 16.79 -13.37
C TYR A 150 5.23 17.15 -12.77
N PRO A 151 4.40 17.99 -13.45
CA PRO A 151 3.18 18.52 -12.84
C PRO A 151 2.07 17.47 -12.66
N ARG A 152 2.09 16.40 -13.46
CA ARG A 152 1.08 15.34 -13.46
C ARG A 152 1.55 14.05 -12.77
N LYS A 153 2.46 14.16 -11.81
CA LYS A 153 3.05 13.00 -11.12
C LYS A 153 2.04 12.14 -10.36
N ASN A 154 0.91 12.71 -9.95
CA ASN A 154 -0.15 12.03 -9.20
C ASN A 154 -1.25 11.44 -10.10
N ILE A 155 -1.08 11.43 -11.43
CA ILE A 155 -2.05 10.80 -12.34
C ILE A 155 -1.84 9.30 -12.34
N LEU A 156 -2.80 8.56 -11.79
CA LEU A 156 -2.80 7.10 -11.78
C LEU A 156 -3.39 6.53 -13.07
N LEU A 157 -2.73 5.52 -13.60
CA LEU A 157 -3.15 4.77 -14.79
C LEU A 157 -3.95 3.52 -14.43
N SER A 158 -3.90 3.09 -13.17
CA SER A 158 -4.62 1.93 -12.67
C SER A 158 -5.10 2.19 -11.24
N VAL A 159 -6.39 1.98 -10.99
CA VAL A 159 -7.04 2.14 -9.69
C VAL A 159 -8.17 1.14 -9.53
N MET A 160 -8.50 0.78 -8.30
CA MET A 160 -9.70 0.02 -7.99
C MET A 160 -10.92 0.95 -8.08
N SER A 161 -11.86 0.66 -8.97
CA SER A 161 -13.07 1.45 -9.17
C SER A 161 -14.14 0.63 -9.90
N ALA A 162 -15.39 1.11 -9.92
CA ALA A 162 -16.50 0.40 -10.55
C ALA A 162 -16.41 0.33 -12.09
N TYR A 163 -15.81 1.33 -12.74
CA TYR A 163 -15.93 1.49 -14.20
C TYR A 163 -14.61 1.44 -14.97
N ARG A 164 -13.50 1.22 -14.30
CA ARG A 164 -12.18 1.12 -14.94
C ARG A 164 -11.62 -0.27 -14.74
N GLU A 165 -11.10 -0.86 -15.79
CA GLU A 165 -10.25 -2.02 -15.67
C GLU A 165 -8.98 -1.65 -14.93
N PHE A 166 -8.55 -2.52 -14.03
CA PHE A 166 -7.29 -2.35 -13.31
C PHE A 166 -6.22 -3.27 -13.87
N LYS A 167 -4.97 -2.83 -13.80
CA LYS A 167 -3.81 -3.66 -14.13
C LYS A 167 -3.23 -4.22 -12.85
N LEU A 168 -3.38 -5.52 -12.63
CA LEU A 168 -2.82 -6.16 -11.47
C LEU A 168 -1.33 -6.45 -11.67
N GLN A 169 -0.49 -5.93 -10.78
CA GLN A 169 0.86 -6.44 -10.59
C GLN A 169 0.79 -7.53 -9.53
N ALA A 170 1.09 -8.77 -9.90
CA ALA A 170 1.16 -9.90 -8.98
C ALA A 170 2.57 -10.51 -9.00
N LEU A 171 3.10 -10.83 -7.83
CA LEU A 171 4.37 -11.53 -7.71
C LEU A 171 4.43 -12.33 -6.40
N SER A 172 5.28 -13.36 -6.39
CA SER A 172 5.59 -14.14 -5.20
C SER A 172 7.11 -14.09 -4.95
N PHE A 173 7.50 -14.07 -3.68
CA PHE A 173 8.91 -14.07 -3.29
C PHE A 173 9.09 -14.70 -1.91
N GLU A 174 10.28 -15.24 -1.70
CA GLU A 174 10.69 -15.80 -0.41
C GLU A 174 11.16 -14.73 0.56
N ILE A 175 10.86 -14.97 1.83
CA ILE A 175 11.26 -14.16 2.97
C ILE A 175 12.08 -14.98 3.94
N MET A 176 12.91 -14.30 4.72
CA MET A 176 13.79 -14.90 5.71
C MET A 176 13.56 -14.28 7.07
N ASN A 177 14.06 -14.95 8.10
CA ASN A 177 14.08 -14.40 9.46
C ASN A 177 14.77 -13.03 9.49
N GLY A 178 14.15 -12.06 10.13
CA GLY A 178 14.62 -10.67 10.21
C GLY A 178 14.30 -9.79 9.00
N ASP A 179 13.68 -10.32 7.96
CA ASP A 179 13.16 -9.49 6.87
C ASP A 179 12.04 -8.57 7.36
N ARG A 180 11.98 -7.37 6.79
CA ARG A 180 10.93 -6.40 7.07
C ARG A 180 10.24 -5.98 5.77
N LEU A 181 8.92 -5.89 5.82
CA LEU A 181 8.13 -5.26 4.76
C LEU A 181 7.54 -3.97 5.30
N LEU A 182 7.67 -2.89 4.52
CA LEU A 182 7.06 -1.60 4.79
C LEU A 182 6.13 -1.22 3.65
N PHE A 183 4.88 -0.94 3.97
CA PHE A 183 3.85 -0.43 3.06
C PHE A 183 3.69 1.06 3.33
N LEU A 184 3.68 1.87 2.29
CA LEU A 184 3.58 3.33 2.39
C LEU A 184 2.62 3.88 1.35
N THR A 185 1.76 4.82 1.74
CA THR A 185 1.02 5.69 0.81
C THR A 185 1.89 6.82 0.30
N ASP A 186 1.44 7.56 -0.71
CA ASP A 186 2.21 8.61 -1.37
C ASP A 186 2.52 9.79 -0.45
N GLY A 187 1.60 10.15 0.46
CA GLY A 187 1.86 11.15 1.50
C GLY A 187 3.01 10.75 2.42
N ALA A 188 3.20 9.45 2.68
CA ALA A 188 4.32 8.97 3.47
C ALA A 188 5.62 8.92 2.65
N TYR A 189 5.66 8.22 1.51
CA TYR A 189 6.91 8.02 0.77
C TYR A 189 7.41 9.28 0.06
N SER A 190 6.56 10.29 -0.15
CA SER A 190 6.99 11.58 -0.73
C SER A 190 7.85 12.41 0.24
N LEU A 191 7.76 12.14 1.54
CA LEU A 191 8.43 12.89 2.60
C LEU A 191 9.68 12.20 3.17
N ILE A 192 9.94 10.92 2.82
CA ILE A 192 11.09 10.18 3.30
C ILE A 192 11.78 9.42 2.17
N SER A 193 13.11 9.46 2.12
CA SER A 193 13.85 8.75 1.08
C SER A 193 14.03 7.26 1.41
N LYS A 194 14.19 6.41 0.36
CA LYS A 194 14.56 5.00 0.54
C LYS A 194 15.85 4.82 1.34
N ARG A 195 16.80 5.75 1.19
CA ARG A 195 18.06 5.73 1.93
C ARG A 195 17.80 5.91 3.43
N ASP A 196 16.99 6.91 3.82
CA ASP A 196 16.67 7.15 5.22
C ASP A 196 15.93 5.96 5.84
N ILE A 197 14.96 5.36 5.13
CA ILE A 197 14.25 4.16 5.56
C ILE A 197 15.23 3.01 5.83
N ARG A 198 16.16 2.75 4.89
CA ARG A 198 17.19 1.73 5.03
C ARG A 198 18.08 2.01 6.25
N ASP A 199 18.58 3.22 6.39
CA ASP A 199 19.49 3.59 7.46
C ASP A 199 18.79 3.51 8.83
N TYR A 200 17.51 3.86 8.90
CA TYR A 200 16.70 3.65 10.10
C TYR A 200 16.46 2.16 10.40
N SER A 201 16.27 1.33 9.37
CA SER A 201 16.10 -0.12 9.55
C SER A 201 17.34 -0.78 10.15
N ILE A 202 18.54 -0.33 9.76
CA ILE A 202 19.81 -0.84 10.29
C ILE A 202 19.98 -0.49 11.78
N THR A 203 19.55 0.72 12.17
CA THR A 203 19.78 1.23 13.54
C THR A 203 18.69 0.84 14.53
N ASN A 204 17.50 0.40 14.06
CA ASN A 204 16.38 0.02 14.91
C ASN A 204 16.21 -1.51 14.94
N LYS A 205 16.37 -2.10 16.13
CA LYS A 205 16.27 -3.56 16.32
C LYS A 205 14.86 -4.11 16.15
N GLN A 206 13.82 -3.30 16.39
CA GLN A 206 12.42 -3.71 16.35
C GLN A 206 11.66 -2.90 15.30
N ILE A 207 10.65 -3.53 14.69
CA ILE A 207 9.80 -2.87 13.70
C ILE A 207 9.09 -1.64 14.26
N SER A 208 8.68 -1.66 15.53
CA SER A 208 8.05 -0.52 16.19
C SER A 208 8.97 0.69 16.28
N GLY A 209 10.25 0.48 16.59
CA GLY A 209 11.27 1.55 16.60
C GLY A 209 11.51 2.13 15.22
N LEU A 210 11.57 1.27 14.18
CA LEU A 210 11.70 1.70 12.80
C LEU A 210 10.50 2.55 12.36
N VAL A 211 9.27 2.06 12.57
CA VAL A 211 8.03 2.77 12.20
C VAL A 211 7.89 4.08 12.96
N GLY A 212 8.23 4.10 14.27
CA GLY A 212 8.25 5.32 15.07
C GLY A 212 9.27 6.36 14.57
N LYS A 213 10.46 5.91 14.12
CA LYS A 213 11.47 6.80 13.54
C LYS A 213 11.04 7.37 12.19
N ILE A 214 10.39 6.54 11.35
CA ILE A 214 9.80 7.00 10.08
C ILE A 214 8.72 8.05 10.35
N ARG A 215 7.83 7.79 11.32
CA ARG A 215 6.78 8.74 11.74
C ARG A 215 7.36 10.08 12.13
N SER A 216 8.33 10.11 13.06
CA SER A 216 8.99 11.34 13.50
C SER A 216 9.67 12.08 12.35
N HIS A 217 10.26 11.36 11.37
CA HIS A 217 10.86 11.96 10.19
C HIS A 217 9.79 12.66 9.31
N ILE A 218 8.68 11.97 9.02
CA ILE A 218 7.59 12.52 8.22
C ILE A 218 6.97 13.74 8.91
N GLU A 219 6.67 13.64 10.21
CA GLU A 219 6.06 14.71 11.00
C GLU A 219 6.97 15.93 11.19
N SER A 220 8.29 15.81 10.93
CA SER A 220 9.21 16.94 10.87
C SER A 220 9.13 17.76 9.57
N LYS A 221 8.34 17.30 8.57
CA LYS A 221 8.18 17.93 7.26
C LYS A 221 6.82 18.62 7.13
N GLU A 222 6.64 19.34 6.04
CA GLU A 222 5.33 19.90 5.69
C GLU A 222 4.42 18.80 5.15
N ILE A 223 3.48 18.34 5.97
CA ILE A 223 2.50 17.33 5.60
C ILE A 223 1.42 17.97 4.75
N ARG A 224 1.13 17.40 3.58
CA ARG A 224 0.12 17.91 2.63
C ARG A 224 -1.00 16.93 2.35
N ASP A 225 -0.71 15.63 2.40
CA ASP A 225 -1.65 14.54 2.13
C ASP A 225 -1.72 13.56 3.29
N ASP A 226 -2.71 12.70 3.29
CA ASP A 226 -2.84 11.60 4.24
C ASP A 226 -1.61 10.70 4.16
N TYR A 227 -1.15 10.19 5.28
CA TYR A 227 0.09 9.42 5.31
C TYR A 227 -0.02 8.20 6.21
N THR A 228 0.18 7.05 5.58
CA THR A 228 0.07 5.76 6.24
C THR A 228 1.34 4.93 6.03
N VAL A 229 1.78 4.31 7.10
CA VAL A 229 2.87 3.32 7.07
C VAL A 229 2.45 2.09 7.86
N VAL A 230 2.57 0.93 7.22
CA VAL A 230 2.40 -0.38 7.86
C VAL A 230 3.70 -1.15 7.75
N GLY A 231 4.23 -1.57 8.86
CA GLY A 231 5.46 -2.34 8.95
C GLY A 231 5.23 -3.73 9.53
N CYS A 232 5.87 -4.74 8.97
CA CYS A 232 5.99 -6.04 9.60
C CYS A 232 7.43 -6.53 9.59
N GLU A 233 7.80 -7.29 10.62
CA GLU A 233 9.08 -7.97 10.78
C GLU A 233 8.84 -9.46 10.96
N LEU A 234 9.54 -10.25 10.20
CA LEU A 234 9.38 -11.69 10.16
C LEU A 234 10.35 -12.34 11.14
N ASN A 235 9.80 -13.01 12.11
CA ASN A 235 10.52 -13.79 13.11
C ASN A 235 10.24 -15.28 12.83
N ILE A 236 10.86 -15.81 11.78
CA ILE A 236 10.74 -17.22 11.38
C ILE A 236 11.67 -18.02 12.29
N SER A 237 11.09 -18.85 13.15
CA SER A 237 11.81 -19.80 14.01
C SER A 237 12.08 -21.10 13.28
#